data_0ba0dff61a46465c0cef1746e870fc21
#
_entry.id   0ba0dff61a46465c0cef1746e870fc21
#
_cell.length_a   1.000
_cell.length_b   1.000
_cell.length_c   1.000
_cell.angle_alpha   90.00
_cell.angle_beta   90.00
_cell.angle_gamma   90.00
#
_symmetry.space_group_name_H-M   'P 1'
#
loop_
_entity.id
_entity.type
_entity.pdbx_description
1 polymer ?
#
loop_
_entity_poly.entity_id
_entity_poly.type
_entity_poly.pdbx_seq_one_letter_code
_entity_poly.pdbx_strand_id
1 'polypeptide(L)'
;MHKINIKPLSVNQAWQGKRFKTNLYKQYEHDVLLLLPKIKIVEPPYKLNLIVGFSNKASDLDNILKPFLDILQKKYGINDKHIEVLHIEKQIVTKKNEFICFELLHNQK
;
A
#
# COMPACT_ATOMS: atom_id res chain seq x y z
N MET A 1 -7.20 -11.81 3.33
CA MET A 1 -6.30 -10.66 3.05
C MET A 1 -4.88 -10.97 3.50
N HIS A 2 -3.92 -10.37 2.83
CA HIS A 2 -2.51 -10.46 3.21
C HIS A 2 -2.17 -9.29 4.14
N LYS A 3 -1.64 -9.58 5.30
CA LYS A 3 -1.25 -8.57 6.29
C LYS A 3 0.26 -8.45 6.35
N ILE A 4 0.77 -7.24 6.23
CA ILE A 4 2.18 -6.95 6.47
C ILE A 4 2.32 -5.97 7.64
N ASN A 5 3.25 -6.29 8.55
CA ASN A 5 3.51 -5.46 9.73
C ASN A 5 4.54 -4.40 9.36
N ILE A 6 4.05 -3.25 8.99
CA ILE A 6 4.85 -2.13 8.52
C ILE A 6 4.20 -0.82 8.95
N LYS A 7 5.00 0.17 9.29
CA LYS A 7 4.48 1.52 9.52
C LYS A 7 4.11 2.15 8.19
N PRO A 8 2.84 2.53 7.98
CA PRO A 8 2.44 3.17 6.73
C PRO A 8 3.21 4.48 6.49
N LEU A 9 3.62 4.70 5.26
CA LEU A 9 4.38 5.89 4.87
C LEU A 9 3.50 6.85 4.08
N SER A 10 3.47 8.10 4.51
CA SER A 10 2.77 9.18 3.81
C SER A 10 3.54 9.62 2.57
N VAL A 11 2.82 9.98 1.51
CA VAL A 11 3.40 10.57 0.30
C VAL A 11 4.27 11.79 0.61
N ASN A 12 3.91 12.54 1.64
CA ASN A 12 4.69 13.73 2.06
C ASN A 12 6.05 13.37 2.62
N GLN A 13 6.23 12.14 3.11
CA GLN A 13 7.50 11.63 3.62
C GLN A 13 8.30 10.89 2.56
N ALA A 14 7.68 10.57 1.42
CA ALA A 14 8.28 9.73 0.39
C ALA A 14 9.18 10.51 -0.57
N TRP A 15 8.95 11.79 -0.75
CA TRP A 15 9.61 12.59 -1.78
C TRP A 15 10.28 13.83 -1.24
N GLN A 16 11.47 14.13 -1.78
CA GLN A 16 12.14 15.41 -1.66
C GLN A 16 11.99 16.14 -2.99
N GLY A 17 11.09 17.13 -3.05
CA GLY A 17 10.72 17.70 -4.32
C GLY A 17 9.97 16.72 -5.20
N LYS A 18 9.99 16.91 -6.51
CA LYS A 18 9.16 16.10 -7.43
C LYS A 18 9.84 14.84 -7.93
N ARG A 19 11.15 14.68 -7.78
CA ARG A 19 11.91 13.63 -8.47
C ARG A 19 12.70 12.72 -7.58
N PHE A 20 12.95 13.09 -6.33
CA PHE A 20 13.88 12.35 -5.48
C PHE A 20 13.14 11.67 -4.33
N LYS A 21 13.32 10.35 -4.25
CA LYS A 21 12.83 9.57 -3.12
C LYS A 21 13.68 9.89 -1.89
N THR A 22 13.02 10.09 -0.74
CA THR A 22 13.72 10.23 0.53
C THR A 22 14.36 8.91 0.93
N ASN A 23 15.34 8.96 1.84
CA ASN A 23 15.90 7.74 2.42
C ASN A 23 14.83 6.93 3.15
N LEU A 24 13.88 7.61 3.76
CA LEU A 24 12.75 6.97 4.43
C LEU A 24 11.89 6.16 3.45
N TYR A 25 11.63 6.68 2.26
CA TYR A 25 10.91 5.95 1.22
C TYR A 25 11.72 4.73 0.75
N LYS A 26 13.01 4.90 0.49
CA LYS A 26 13.85 3.80 0.03
C LYS A 26 13.85 2.65 1.01
N GLN A 27 13.92 2.96 2.31
CA GLN A 27 13.86 1.94 3.35
C GLN A 27 12.47 1.28 3.40
N TYR A 28 11.41 2.09 3.33
CA TYR A 28 10.03 1.59 3.29
C TYR A 28 9.80 0.65 2.09
N GLU A 29 10.24 1.06 0.90
CA GLU A 29 10.12 0.25 -0.31
C GLU A 29 10.85 -1.08 -0.15
N HIS A 30 12.08 -1.05 0.36
CA HIS A 30 12.87 -2.24 0.61
C HIS A 30 12.14 -3.19 1.57
N ASP A 31 11.66 -2.67 2.69
CA ASP A 31 10.98 -3.47 3.71
C ASP A 31 9.67 -4.05 3.20
N VAL A 32 8.87 -3.27 2.49
CA VAL A 32 7.60 -3.74 1.92
C VAL A 32 7.85 -4.81 0.87
N LEU A 33 8.82 -4.63 -0.02
CA LEU A 33 9.15 -5.64 -1.04
C LEU A 33 9.53 -6.99 -0.40
N LEU A 34 10.24 -6.96 0.73
CA LEU A 34 10.59 -8.18 1.46
C LEU A 34 9.40 -8.83 2.14
N LEU A 35 8.47 -8.02 2.65
CA LEU A 35 7.31 -8.52 3.41
C LEU A 35 6.16 -8.99 2.52
N LEU A 36 6.08 -8.49 1.28
CA LEU A 36 5.01 -8.86 0.38
C LEU A 36 5.11 -10.33 -0.02
N PRO A 37 4.02 -11.11 0.15
CA PRO A 37 4.04 -12.54 -0.20
C PRO A 37 3.99 -12.74 -1.71
N LYS A 38 4.39 -13.93 -2.15
CA LYS A 38 4.07 -14.38 -3.50
C LYS A 38 2.58 -14.67 -3.56
N ILE A 39 1.91 -14.08 -4.55
CA ILE A 39 0.49 -14.34 -4.79
C ILE A 39 0.28 -14.63 -6.26
N LYS A 40 -0.77 -15.40 -6.56
CA LYS A 40 -1.20 -15.59 -7.94
C LYS A 40 -1.92 -14.34 -8.39
N ILE A 41 -1.40 -13.69 -9.44
CA ILE A 41 -2.03 -12.47 -9.97
C ILE A 41 -3.25 -12.85 -10.79
N VAL A 42 -4.39 -12.26 -10.41
CA VAL A 42 -5.65 -12.44 -11.12
C VAL A 42 -5.67 -11.61 -12.40
N GLU A 43 -6.62 -11.88 -13.28
CA GLU A 43 -6.76 -11.11 -14.51
C GLU A 43 -7.41 -9.75 -14.24
N PRO A 44 -6.98 -8.69 -14.97
CA PRO A 44 -7.68 -7.41 -14.90
C PRO A 44 -9.09 -7.53 -15.49
N PRO A 45 -10.02 -6.62 -15.17
CA PRO A 45 -9.83 -5.49 -14.26
C PRO A 45 -9.76 -5.91 -12.80
N TYR A 46 -9.21 -5.04 -11.95
CA TYR A 46 -8.94 -5.35 -10.55
C TYR A 46 -9.88 -4.64 -9.60
N LYS A 47 -10.13 -5.31 -8.48
CA LYS A 47 -10.65 -4.71 -7.25
C LYS A 47 -9.57 -4.83 -6.19
N LEU A 48 -9.18 -3.71 -5.61
CA LEU A 48 -8.18 -3.67 -4.53
C LEU A 48 -8.85 -3.27 -3.22
N ASN A 49 -8.71 -4.12 -2.22
CA ASN A 49 -9.17 -3.84 -0.87
C ASN A 49 -7.98 -3.64 0.04
N LEU A 50 -8.01 -2.58 0.85
CA LEU A 50 -6.94 -2.25 1.80
C LEU A 50 -7.53 -1.97 3.17
N ILE A 51 -6.81 -2.38 4.21
CA ILE A 51 -7.05 -1.96 5.58
C ILE A 51 -5.71 -1.49 6.13
N VAL A 52 -5.68 -0.26 6.65
CA VAL A 52 -4.44 0.36 7.13
C VAL A 52 -4.57 0.66 8.61
N GLY A 53 -3.64 0.12 9.40
CA GLY A 53 -3.56 0.37 10.83
C GLY A 53 -2.60 1.51 11.14
N PHE A 54 -3.14 2.62 11.64
CA PHE A 54 -2.36 3.78 12.08
C PHE A 54 -2.38 3.89 13.59
N SER A 55 -1.30 4.43 14.16
CA SER A 55 -1.29 4.83 15.57
C SER A 55 -1.65 6.30 15.77
N ASN A 56 -1.94 7.03 14.71
CA ASN A 56 -2.27 8.45 14.72
C ASN A 56 -3.61 8.69 14.00
N LYS A 57 -4.58 9.23 14.71
CA LYS A 57 -5.92 9.52 14.17
C LYS A 57 -5.92 10.57 13.06
N ALA A 58 -4.89 11.44 13.03
CA ALA A 58 -4.79 12.51 12.04
C ALA A 58 -4.24 12.05 10.69
N SER A 59 -3.81 10.80 10.56
CA SER A 59 -3.27 10.29 9.31
C SER A 59 -4.36 10.14 8.25
N ASP A 60 -4.05 10.56 7.02
CA ASP A 60 -4.96 10.51 5.87
C ASP A 60 -4.71 9.27 5.02
N LEU A 61 -5.76 8.55 4.67
CA LEU A 61 -5.68 7.32 3.87
C LEU A 61 -5.12 7.57 2.48
N ASP A 62 -5.52 8.64 1.81
CA ASP A 62 -5.07 8.94 0.45
C ASP A 62 -3.56 9.18 0.38
N ASN A 63 -2.97 9.76 1.43
CA ASN A 63 -1.52 10.00 1.49
C ASN A 63 -0.71 8.71 1.63
N ILE A 64 -1.32 7.63 2.12
CA ILE A 64 -0.67 6.32 2.28
C ILE A 64 -0.80 5.49 1.01
N LEU A 65 -1.86 5.69 0.25
CA LEU A 65 -2.19 4.85 -0.90
C LEU A 65 -1.11 4.89 -1.98
N LYS A 66 -0.66 6.08 -2.36
CA LYS A 66 0.26 6.24 -3.50
C LYS A 66 1.59 5.51 -3.32
N PRO A 67 2.31 5.69 -2.21
CA PRO A 67 3.57 4.96 -2.01
C PRO A 67 3.37 3.43 -2.00
N PHE A 68 2.33 2.95 -1.33
CA PHE A 68 2.06 1.52 -1.25
C PHE A 68 1.67 0.95 -2.62
N LEU A 69 0.81 1.65 -3.35
CA LEU A 69 0.36 1.20 -4.67
C LEU A 69 1.51 1.13 -5.66
N ASP A 70 2.43 2.09 -5.63
CA ASP A 70 3.62 2.06 -6.48
C ASP A 70 4.47 0.81 -6.23
N ILE A 71 4.57 0.39 -4.97
CA ILE A 71 5.33 -0.81 -4.61
C ILE A 71 4.59 -2.08 -5.04
N LEU A 72 3.26 -2.13 -4.91
CA LEU A 72 2.47 -3.27 -5.40
C LEU A 72 2.66 -3.47 -6.91
N GLN A 73 2.66 -2.38 -7.66
CA GLN A 73 2.89 -2.43 -9.11
C GLN A 73 4.28 -2.98 -9.44
N LYS A 74 5.29 -2.55 -8.69
CA LYS A 74 6.67 -3.01 -8.85
C LYS A 74 6.82 -4.50 -8.52
N LYS A 75 6.21 -4.94 -7.42
CA LYS A 75 6.32 -6.34 -6.96
C LYS A 75 5.58 -7.30 -7.87
N TYR A 76 4.37 -6.96 -8.27
CA TYR A 76 3.46 -7.88 -8.94
C TYR A 76 3.30 -7.63 -10.43
N GLY A 77 3.91 -6.58 -10.97
CA GLY A 77 3.84 -6.26 -12.39
C GLY A 77 2.45 -5.84 -12.86
N ILE A 78 1.61 -5.37 -11.96
CA ILE A 78 0.28 -4.87 -12.30
C ILE A 78 0.35 -3.39 -12.70
N ASN A 79 -0.70 -2.89 -13.36
CA ASN A 79 -0.82 -1.48 -13.71
C ASN A 79 -2.06 -0.92 -13.02
N ASP A 80 -1.89 0.18 -12.28
CA ASP A 80 -2.98 0.80 -11.51
C ASP A 80 -4.14 1.28 -12.36
N LYS A 81 -3.93 1.55 -13.66
CA LYS A 81 -5.04 1.90 -14.57
C LYS A 81 -6.10 0.81 -14.68
N HIS A 82 -5.74 -0.43 -14.35
CA HIS A 82 -6.66 -1.57 -14.37
C HIS A 82 -7.43 -1.76 -13.06
N ILE A 83 -7.14 -0.96 -12.03
CA ILE A 83 -7.89 -0.98 -10.77
C ILE A 83 -9.16 -0.15 -10.97
N GLU A 84 -10.29 -0.82 -11.04
CA GLU A 84 -11.58 -0.19 -11.27
C GLU A 84 -12.38 0.02 -9.99
N VAL A 85 -12.08 -0.76 -8.96
CA VAL A 85 -12.71 -0.63 -7.64
C VAL A 85 -11.62 -0.60 -6.59
N LEU A 86 -11.67 0.43 -5.74
CA LEU A 86 -10.77 0.59 -4.61
C LEU A 86 -11.58 0.75 -3.34
N HIS A 87 -11.35 -0.12 -2.38
CA HIS A 87 -11.90 0.00 -1.03
C HIS A 87 -10.74 0.13 -0.05
N ILE A 88 -10.77 1.16 0.78
CA ILE A 88 -9.71 1.40 1.76
C ILE A 88 -10.33 1.82 3.10
N GLU A 89 -9.90 1.17 4.17
CA GLU A 89 -10.36 1.43 5.52
C GLU A 89 -9.18 1.79 6.44
N LYS A 90 -9.48 2.62 7.44
CA LYS A 90 -8.54 3.00 8.48
C LYS A 90 -8.92 2.35 9.81
N GLN A 91 -7.93 1.77 10.47
CA GLN A 91 -8.05 1.31 11.86
C GLN A 91 -7.03 2.04 12.71
N ILE A 92 -7.41 2.38 13.94
CA ILE A 92 -6.48 2.98 14.89
C ILE A 92 -5.96 1.89 15.80
N VAL A 93 -4.65 1.75 15.84
CA VAL A 93 -3.95 0.70 16.58
C VAL A 93 -2.83 1.32 17.43
N THR A 94 -2.21 0.52 18.28
CA THR A 94 -1.02 0.97 19.02
C THR A 94 0.17 1.06 18.05
N LYS A 95 1.15 1.87 18.42
CA LYS A 95 2.31 2.15 17.58
C LYS A 95 3.07 0.87 17.14
N LYS A 96 3.12 -0.15 18.00
CA LYS A 96 3.79 -1.42 17.69
C LYS A 96 2.99 -2.31 16.76
N ASN A 97 1.71 -2.02 16.54
CA ASN A 97 0.79 -2.86 15.80
C ASN A 97 0.35 -2.24 14.47
N GLU A 98 1.06 -1.23 13.99
CA GLU A 98 0.78 -0.63 12.69
C GLU A 98 0.96 -1.66 11.57
N PHE A 99 0.08 -1.60 10.56
CA PHE A 99 0.07 -2.61 9.50
C PHE A 99 -0.61 -2.10 8.23
N ILE A 100 -0.43 -2.85 7.15
CA ILE A 100 -1.24 -2.72 5.93
C ILE A 100 -1.71 -4.12 5.56
N CYS A 101 -3.03 -4.28 5.41
CA CYS A 101 -3.64 -5.48 4.82
C CYS A 101 -4.08 -5.16 3.41
N PHE A 102 -3.92 -6.10 2.50
CA PHE A 102 -4.39 -5.91 1.13
C PHE A 102 -4.92 -7.19 0.52
N GLU A 103 -5.75 -7.02 -0.50
CA GLU A 103 -6.31 -8.11 -1.26
C GLU A 103 -6.57 -7.62 -2.68
N LEU A 104 -6.03 -8.32 -3.66
CA LEU A 104 -6.21 -7.99 -5.07
C LEU A 104 -7.10 -9.04 -5.71
N LEU A 105 -8.27 -8.63 -6.19
CA LEU A 105 -9.29 -9.51 -6.75
C LEU A 105 -9.59 -9.13 -8.20
N HIS A 106 -10.06 -10.10 -8.97
CA HIS A 106 -10.65 -9.83 -10.28
C HIS A 106 -12.00 -9.15 -10.07
N ASN A 107 -12.21 -8.02 -10.75
CA ASN A 107 -13.48 -7.30 -10.68
C ASN A 107 -14.40 -7.80 -11.77
N GLN A 108 -15.39 -8.58 -11.40
CA GLN A 108 -16.42 -9.08 -12.34
C GLN A 108 -17.38 -7.96 -12.72
N LYS A 109 -17.63 -7.85 -14.01
CA LYS A 109 -18.60 -6.90 -14.54
C LYS A 109 -19.89 -7.61 -14.92
#